data_e8153ce6872f3767866385dbc03741d3
#
_entry.id   e8153ce6872f3767866385dbc03741d3
#
_cell.length_a   1.000
_cell.length_b   1.000
_cell.length_c   1.000
_cell.angle_alpha   90.00
_cell.angle_beta   90.00
_cell.angle_gamma   90.00
#
_symmetry.space_group_name_H-M   'P 1'
#
loop_
_entity.id
_entity.type
_entity.pdbx_description
1 polymer ?
#
loop_
_entity_poly.entity_id
_entity_poly.type
_entity_poly.pdbx_seq_one_letter_code
_entity_poly.pdbx_strand_id
1 'polypeptide(L)'
;MLTWEDFERTDGCVRSLPEGVEAVVVDNGSAAEISDRLRAMCAETGARYVRSETNLGYAKGMNLGVRHSTRSRVVLSNNDILVRPGAIERLAAELDDPAVGAAFPKVLDATGHDQTAAGRFLTVGTGVAHATGLSLVFPRLRIVAPPERGDWLSGPFVAIRRETLDRIGGVDESSFFYSEDLRLCWAVRRLGLRLAYLPDAVVTHEDDASAKRRWAAEEISRRQTREFIRASRELAGWRGTVACSAYTLGVLARAAVGGGAARRAIARGALEGMGVR
;
A
#
# COMPACT_ATOMS: atom_id res chain seq x y z
N MET A 1 5.96 -11.81 2.88
CA MET A 1 6.47 -10.79 1.93
C MET A 1 6.33 -11.27 0.49
N LEU A 2 6.19 -10.34 -0.46
CA LEU A 2 6.06 -10.63 -1.89
C LEU A 2 7.29 -10.12 -2.63
N THR A 3 7.90 -10.96 -3.46
CA THR A 3 9.06 -10.59 -4.29
C THR A 3 8.83 -10.95 -5.77
N TRP A 4 9.43 -10.17 -6.68
CA TRP A 4 9.47 -10.42 -8.11
C TRP A 4 10.77 -9.84 -8.69
N GLU A 5 11.61 -10.73 -9.26
CA GLU A 5 12.89 -10.37 -9.90
C GLU A 5 13.86 -9.57 -8.98
N ASP A 6 13.78 -9.77 -7.65
CA ASP A 6 14.59 -9.00 -6.70
C ASP A 6 15.08 -9.84 -5.53
N PHE A 7 16.21 -10.51 -5.73
CA PHE A 7 16.83 -11.33 -4.70
C PHE A 7 17.46 -10.49 -3.58
N GLU A 8 18.27 -9.49 -3.93
CA GLU A 8 19.14 -8.78 -2.97
C GLU A 8 18.32 -8.09 -1.86
N ARG A 9 17.25 -7.39 -2.24
CA ARG A 9 16.37 -6.76 -1.25
C ARG A 9 15.58 -7.78 -0.46
N THR A 10 15.15 -8.85 -1.09
CA THR A 10 14.43 -9.93 -0.38
C THR A 10 15.31 -10.58 0.67
N ASP A 11 16.59 -10.86 0.38
CA ASP A 11 17.56 -11.38 1.34
C ASP A 11 17.79 -10.42 2.50
N GLY A 12 18.01 -9.12 2.21
CA GLY A 12 18.13 -8.08 3.23
C GLY A 12 16.90 -7.97 4.12
N CYS A 13 15.70 -8.02 3.52
CA CYS A 13 14.44 -7.98 4.25
C CYS A 13 14.29 -9.19 5.19
N VAL A 14 14.51 -10.41 4.70
CA VAL A 14 14.42 -11.64 5.52
C VAL A 14 15.41 -11.59 6.67
N ARG A 15 16.66 -11.21 6.42
CA ARG A 15 17.73 -11.16 7.46
C ARG A 15 17.51 -10.02 8.47
N SER A 16 16.68 -9.01 8.15
CA SER A 16 16.31 -7.94 9.10
C SER A 16 15.20 -8.34 10.08
N LEU A 17 14.55 -9.49 9.87
CA LEU A 17 13.47 -9.94 10.74
C LEU A 17 14.02 -10.42 12.08
N PRO A 18 13.35 -10.12 13.21
CA PRO A 18 13.77 -10.64 14.51
C PRO A 18 13.52 -12.15 14.62
N GLU A 19 14.24 -12.78 15.55
CA GLU A 19 14.05 -14.20 15.86
C GLU A 19 12.59 -14.51 16.24
N GLY A 20 12.13 -15.71 15.88
CA GLY A 20 10.76 -16.18 16.18
C GLY A 20 9.67 -15.67 15.24
N VAL A 21 9.99 -14.79 14.30
CA VAL A 21 9.08 -14.38 13.22
C VAL A 21 9.00 -15.48 12.17
N GLU A 22 7.79 -15.94 11.85
CA GLU A 22 7.55 -16.83 10.71
C GLU A 22 7.63 -16.02 9.42
N ALA A 23 8.70 -16.16 8.66
CA ALA A 23 8.83 -15.54 7.35
C ALA A 23 8.26 -16.42 6.24
N VAL A 24 7.38 -15.86 5.41
CA VAL A 24 6.87 -16.49 4.18
C VAL A 24 7.28 -15.61 3.00
N VAL A 25 8.13 -16.11 2.15
CA VAL A 25 8.60 -15.44 0.93
C VAL A 25 7.82 -15.98 -0.25
N VAL A 26 7.02 -15.11 -0.87
CA VAL A 26 6.25 -15.44 -2.08
C VAL A 26 7.02 -14.95 -3.29
N ASP A 27 7.58 -15.87 -4.05
CA ASP A 27 8.17 -15.62 -5.36
C ASP A 27 7.05 -15.53 -6.41
N ASN A 28 6.81 -14.35 -6.90
CA ASN A 28 5.68 -14.01 -7.76
C ASN A 28 5.99 -14.23 -9.26
N GLY A 29 6.61 -15.36 -9.59
CA GLY A 29 6.94 -15.73 -10.96
C GLY A 29 8.24 -15.10 -11.47
N SER A 30 9.28 -15.08 -10.66
CA SER A 30 10.62 -14.65 -11.07
C SER A 30 11.27 -15.65 -12.03
N ALA A 31 12.31 -15.20 -12.76
CA ALA A 31 13.15 -16.07 -13.59
C ALA A 31 13.78 -17.19 -12.76
N ALA A 32 14.10 -18.30 -13.40
CA ALA A 32 14.57 -19.53 -12.72
C ALA A 32 15.81 -19.26 -11.83
N GLU A 33 16.77 -18.50 -12.32
CA GLU A 33 17.98 -18.15 -11.58
C GLU A 33 17.68 -17.42 -10.26
N ILE A 34 16.80 -16.44 -10.32
CA ILE A 34 16.37 -15.67 -9.12
C ILE A 34 15.58 -16.58 -8.17
N SER A 35 14.68 -17.40 -8.70
CA SER A 35 13.89 -18.34 -7.91
C SER A 35 14.76 -19.37 -7.17
N ASP A 36 15.81 -19.89 -7.81
CA ASP A 36 16.73 -20.83 -7.18
C ASP A 36 17.53 -20.17 -6.05
N ARG A 37 17.99 -18.94 -6.24
CA ARG A 37 18.63 -18.13 -5.18
C ARG A 37 17.67 -17.87 -4.01
N LEU A 38 16.42 -17.48 -4.28
CA LEU A 38 15.40 -17.25 -3.25
C LEU A 38 15.12 -18.54 -2.46
N ARG A 39 15.00 -19.67 -3.15
CA ARG A 39 14.79 -20.97 -2.50
C ARG A 39 15.95 -21.35 -1.59
N ALA A 40 17.19 -21.17 -2.06
CA ALA A 40 18.38 -21.44 -1.27
C ALA A 40 18.46 -20.55 -0.02
N MET A 41 18.25 -19.25 -0.16
CA MET A 41 18.20 -18.28 0.95
C MET A 41 17.10 -18.64 1.97
N CYS A 42 15.91 -19.02 1.52
CA CYS A 42 14.84 -19.46 2.42
C CYS A 42 15.22 -20.73 3.20
N ALA A 43 15.90 -21.69 2.56
CA ALA A 43 16.39 -22.88 3.24
C ALA A 43 17.46 -22.57 4.30
N GLU A 44 18.34 -21.60 4.02
CA GLU A 44 19.39 -21.14 4.94
C GLU A 44 18.80 -20.39 6.14
N THR A 45 17.81 -19.52 5.92
CA THR A 45 17.24 -18.64 6.95
C THR A 45 16.06 -19.26 7.70
N GLY A 46 15.57 -20.44 7.29
CA GLY A 46 14.37 -21.05 7.84
C GLY A 46 13.06 -20.40 7.38
N ALA A 47 13.11 -19.49 6.42
CA ALA A 47 11.93 -18.89 5.81
C ALA A 47 11.18 -19.91 4.92
N ARG A 48 9.86 -19.80 4.86
CA ARG A 48 9.05 -20.62 3.96
C ARG A 48 9.05 -20.03 2.56
N TYR A 49 9.53 -20.78 1.59
CA TYR A 49 9.48 -20.42 0.17
C TYR A 49 8.17 -20.88 -0.46
N VAL A 50 7.47 -19.98 -1.13
CA VAL A 50 6.24 -20.25 -1.91
C VAL A 50 6.41 -19.62 -3.27
N ARG A 51 6.17 -20.39 -4.35
CA ARG A 51 6.30 -19.90 -5.74
C ARG A 51 4.96 -19.86 -6.45
N SER A 52 4.74 -18.83 -7.23
CA SER A 52 3.74 -18.75 -8.29
C SER A 52 4.40 -18.93 -9.67
N GLU A 53 3.74 -19.62 -10.57
CA GLU A 53 4.23 -19.82 -11.95
C GLU A 53 4.28 -18.51 -12.75
N THR A 54 3.44 -17.55 -12.41
CA THR A 54 3.31 -16.27 -13.10
C THR A 54 3.19 -15.12 -12.10
N ASN A 55 3.45 -13.88 -12.53
CA ASN A 55 3.22 -12.70 -11.72
C ASN A 55 1.71 -12.45 -11.54
N LEU A 56 1.21 -12.75 -10.35
CA LEU A 56 -0.20 -12.62 -9.95
C LEU A 56 -0.63 -11.18 -9.66
N GLY A 57 0.31 -10.23 -9.57
CA GLY A 57 0.09 -8.92 -8.99
C GLY A 57 0.20 -8.94 -7.46
N TYR A 58 0.06 -7.76 -6.84
CA TYR A 58 0.36 -7.58 -5.41
C TYR A 58 -0.63 -8.35 -4.51
N ALA A 59 -1.92 -8.05 -4.62
CA ALA A 59 -2.93 -8.59 -3.71
C ALA A 59 -3.02 -10.11 -3.73
N LYS A 60 -3.04 -10.72 -4.93
CA LYS A 60 -3.08 -12.19 -5.07
C LYS A 60 -1.82 -12.84 -4.51
N GLY A 61 -0.65 -12.24 -4.74
CA GLY A 61 0.61 -12.71 -4.18
C GLY A 61 0.61 -12.64 -2.66
N MET A 62 0.15 -11.52 -2.06
CA MET A 62 0.02 -11.39 -0.61
C MET A 62 -0.97 -12.40 -0.03
N ASN A 63 -2.13 -12.59 -0.64
CA ASN A 63 -3.11 -13.59 -0.21
C ASN A 63 -2.54 -15.01 -0.30
N LEU A 64 -1.71 -15.31 -1.30
CA LEU A 64 -1.00 -16.59 -1.38
C LEU A 64 -0.08 -16.77 -0.17
N GLY A 65 0.70 -15.76 0.21
CA GLY A 65 1.55 -15.79 1.39
C GLY A 65 0.78 -15.96 2.69
N VAL A 66 -0.35 -15.24 2.84
CA VAL A 66 -1.23 -15.36 4.01
C VAL A 66 -1.76 -16.80 4.18
N ARG A 67 -2.15 -17.47 3.09
CA ARG A 67 -2.60 -18.87 3.16
C ARG A 67 -1.52 -19.85 3.63
N HIS A 68 -0.26 -19.51 3.40
CA HIS A 68 0.89 -20.31 3.82
C HIS A 68 1.48 -19.92 5.18
N SER A 69 0.97 -18.85 5.82
CA SER A 69 1.38 -18.45 7.17
C SER A 69 0.45 -19.05 8.24
N THR A 70 0.96 -19.23 9.46
CA THR A 70 0.24 -19.93 10.54
C THR A 70 -0.12 -19.05 11.74
N ARG A 71 0.53 -17.90 11.88
CA ARG A 71 0.39 -17.04 13.05
C ARG A 71 -0.92 -16.24 13.06
N SER A 72 -1.40 -15.89 14.23
CA SER A 72 -2.62 -15.09 14.45
C SER A 72 -2.44 -13.61 14.12
N ARG A 73 -1.21 -13.10 14.17
CA ARG A 73 -0.83 -11.77 13.71
C ARG A 73 -0.01 -11.90 12.44
N VAL A 74 -0.38 -11.19 11.42
CA VAL A 74 0.22 -11.23 10.08
C VAL A 74 0.80 -9.88 9.74
N VAL A 75 1.98 -9.86 9.15
CA VAL A 75 2.55 -8.67 8.54
C VAL A 75 2.55 -8.85 7.02
N LEU A 76 1.88 -7.94 6.32
CA LEU A 76 2.00 -7.80 4.87
C LEU A 76 3.17 -6.86 4.60
N SER A 77 4.20 -7.34 3.93
CA SER A 77 5.46 -6.61 3.71
C SER A 77 5.89 -6.65 2.26
N ASN A 78 6.34 -5.51 1.73
CA ASN A 78 7.17 -5.50 0.54
C ASN A 78 8.50 -6.20 0.83
N ASN A 79 9.23 -6.56 -0.23
CA ASN A 79 10.53 -7.23 -0.12
C ASN A 79 11.73 -6.29 0.06
N ASP A 80 11.50 -4.98 -0.03
CA ASP A 80 12.50 -3.91 0.08
C ASP A 80 12.39 -3.14 1.41
N ILE A 81 11.93 -3.84 2.45
CA ILE A 81 11.78 -3.31 3.81
C ILE A 81 12.90 -3.86 4.69
N LEU A 82 13.60 -2.97 5.40
CA LEU A 82 14.47 -3.32 6.51
C LEU A 82 13.77 -2.99 7.84
N VAL A 83 13.56 -4.01 8.64
CA VAL A 83 12.86 -3.90 9.92
C VAL A 83 13.83 -3.45 10.99
N ARG A 84 13.53 -2.35 11.69
CA ARG A 84 14.35 -1.91 12.83
C ARG A 84 13.97 -2.65 14.11
N PRO A 85 14.92 -2.81 15.04
CA PRO A 85 14.68 -3.53 16.31
C PRO A 85 13.44 -3.02 17.05
N GLY A 86 12.60 -3.93 17.52
CA GLY A 86 11.38 -3.64 18.28
C GLY A 86 10.18 -3.18 17.45
N ALA A 87 10.30 -3.04 16.13
CA ALA A 87 9.20 -2.56 15.29
C ALA A 87 8.05 -3.58 15.21
N ILE A 88 8.34 -4.85 14.96
CA ILE A 88 7.32 -5.91 14.87
C ILE A 88 6.65 -6.11 16.21
N GLU A 89 7.41 -6.12 17.30
CA GLU A 89 6.89 -6.31 18.65
C GLU A 89 5.91 -5.21 19.04
N ARG A 90 6.23 -3.93 18.74
CA ARG A 90 5.32 -2.80 18.98
C ARG A 90 4.04 -2.90 18.16
N LEU A 91 4.16 -3.21 16.86
CA LEU A 91 3.00 -3.40 15.99
C LEU A 91 2.13 -4.57 16.46
N ALA A 92 2.76 -5.67 16.91
CA ALA A 92 2.05 -6.82 17.43
C ALA A 92 1.33 -6.51 18.74
N ALA A 93 1.97 -5.78 19.67
CA ALA A 93 1.37 -5.35 20.92
C ALA A 93 0.16 -4.42 20.71
N GLU A 94 0.24 -3.50 19.75
CA GLU A 94 -0.90 -2.62 19.39
C GLU A 94 -2.14 -3.41 18.94
N LEU A 95 -1.94 -4.55 18.28
CA LEU A 95 -3.03 -5.43 17.86
C LEU A 95 -3.68 -6.22 19.01
N ASP A 96 -3.19 -6.09 20.25
CA ASP A 96 -3.85 -6.66 21.43
C ASP A 96 -5.11 -5.85 21.81
N ASP A 97 -5.17 -4.57 21.45
CA ASP A 97 -6.40 -3.80 21.54
C ASP A 97 -7.42 -4.31 20.48
N PRO A 98 -8.57 -4.87 20.91
CA PRO A 98 -9.56 -5.41 19.98
C PRO A 98 -10.17 -4.34 19.05
N ALA A 99 -10.09 -3.06 19.40
CA ALA A 99 -10.56 -1.95 18.55
C ALA A 99 -9.61 -1.65 17.39
N VAL A 100 -8.35 -2.13 17.43
CA VAL A 100 -7.37 -1.95 16.35
C VAL A 100 -7.52 -3.04 15.31
N GLY A 101 -7.77 -2.67 14.08
CA GLY A 101 -7.85 -3.60 12.96
C GLY A 101 -6.52 -3.81 12.24
N ALA A 102 -5.76 -2.74 12.05
CA ALA A 102 -4.44 -2.76 11.44
C ALA A 102 -3.51 -1.72 12.07
N ALA A 103 -2.21 -2.01 12.14
CA ALA A 103 -1.17 -1.16 12.71
C ALA A 103 -0.07 -0.90 11.66
N PHE A 104 0.35 0.36 11.56
CA PHE A 104 1.28 0.87 10.56
C PHE A 104 2.49 1.49 11.24
N PRO A 105 3.71 1.18 10.80
CA PRO A 105 4.93 1.78 11.32
C PRO A 105 5.18 3.15 10.68
N LYS A 106 6.14 3.87 11.23
CA LYS A 106 6.83 4.95 10.55
C LYS A 106 7.73 4.35 9.47
N VAL A 107 7.60 4.84 8.25
CA VAL A 107 8.40 4.41 7.09
C VAL A 107 9.44 5.47 6.79
N LEU A 108 10.72 5.13 6.85
CA LEU A 108 11.82 6.00 6.43
C LEU A 108 12.37 5.53 5.09
N ASP A 109 12.91 6.44 4.29
CA ASP A 109 13.72 6.08 3.14
C ASP A 109 15.15 5.66 3.57
N ALA A 110 15.97 5.22 2.61
CA ALA A 110 17.35 4.83 2.84
C ALA A 110 18.23 5.99 3.38
N THR A 111 17.80 7.25 3.22
CA THR A 111 18.49 8.46 3.72
C THR A 111 17.98 8.91 5.08
N GLY A 112 16.94 8.25 5.61
CA GLY A 112 16.33 8.55 6.90
C GLY A 112 15.20 9.59 6.86
N HIS A 113 14.77 10.04 5.68
CA HIS A 113 13.60 10.91 5.56
C HIS A 113 12.30 10.13 5.71
N ASP A 114 11.31 10.78 6.31
CA ASP A 114 9.98 10.20 6.51
C ASP A 114 9.22 10.08 5.18
N GLN A 115 8.90 8.85 4.80
CA GLN A 115 8.10 8.50 3.63
C GLN A 115 6.68 8.06 4.01
N THR A 116 6.30 8.13 5.28
CA THR A 116 4.98 7.70 5.74
C THR A 116 3.89 8.48 5.01
N ALA A 117 3.17 7.83 4.13
CA ALA A 117 2.09 8.45 3.38
C ALA A 117 0.73 8.08 3.99
N ALA A 118 -0.13 9.08 4.12
CA ALA A 118 -1.49 8.89 4.61
C ALA A 118 -2.45 9.88 3.92
N GLY A 119 -3.69 9.52 3.88
CA GLY A 119 -4.69 10.38 3.26
C GLY A 119 -6.10 10.15 3.79
N ARG A 120 -7.03 10.92 3.23
CA ARG A 120 -8.47 10.81 3.50
C ARG A 120 -9.15 10.07 2.38
N PHE A 121 -10.19 9.34 2.70
CA PHE A 121 -11.09 8.84 1.67
C PHE A 121 -11.74 10.01 0.94
N LEU A 122 -11.84 9.86 -0.37
CA LEU A 122 -12.43 10.89 -1.21
C LEU A 122 -13.94 10.97 -0.93
N THR A 123 -14.38 12.14 -0.46
CA THR A 123 -15.79 12.47 -0.21
C THR A 123 -16.27 13.55 -1.17
N VAL A 124 -17.57 13.74 -1.32
CA VAL A 124 -18.12 14.83 -2.14
C VAL A 124 -17.57 16.18 -1.69
N GLY A 125 -17.48 16.42 -0.37
CA GLY A 125 -16.93 17.66 0.18
C GLY A 125 -15.48 17.89 -0.17
N THR A 126 -14.61 16.87 -0.02
CA THR A 126 -13.17 16.97 -0.39
C THR A 126 -12.97 17.07 -1.90
N GLY A 127 -13.79 16.39 -2.71
CA GLY A 127 -13.78 16.49 -4.16
C GLY A 127 -14.13 17.90 -4.64
N VAL A 128 -15.21 18.48 -4.11
CA VAL A 128 -15.63 19.88 -4.40
C VAL A 128 -14.56 20.87 -3.92
N ALA A 129 -14.04 20.69 -2.71
CA ALA A 129 -12.98 21.58 -2.19
C ALA A 129 -11.72 21.54 -3.07
N HIS A 130 -11.40 20.36 -3.61
CA HIS A 130 -10.31 20.24 -4.58
C HIS A 130 -10.64 20.93 -5.90
N ALA A 131 -11.86 20.80 -6.42
CA ALA A 131 -12.30 21.44 -7.65
C ALA A 131 -12.25 22.97 -7.56
N THR A 132 -12.73 23.55 -6.46
CA THR A 132 -12.83 25.00 -6.23
C THR A 132 -11.54 25.64 -5.70
N GLY A 133 -10.53 24.86 -5.37
CA GLY A 133 -9.29 25.36 -4.76
C GLY A 133 -9.38 25.59 -3.24
N LEU A 134 -10.53 25.37 -2.59
CA LEU A 134 -10.69 25.50 -1.14
C LEU A 134 -9.73 24.61 -0.34
N SER A 135 -9.35 23.46 -0.88
CA SER A 135 -8.34 22.59 -0.29
C SER A 135 -6.95 23.23 -0.16
N LEU A 136 -6.63 24.28 -0.92
CA LEU A 136 -5.37 25.03 -0.80
C LEU A 136 -5.37 25.90 0.47
N VAL A 137 -6.53 26.47 0.82
CA VAL A 137 -6.71 27.38 1.97
C VAL A 137 -7.01 26.59 3.25
N PHE A 138 -7.83 25.54 3.15
CA PHE A 138 -8.28 24.77 4.32
C PHE A 138 -7.61 23.37 4.36
N PRO A 139 -6.56 23.16 5.19
CA PRO A 139 -5.84 21.89 5.28
C PRO A 139 -6.72 20.69 5.60
N ARG A 140 -7.81 20.88 6.36
CA ARG A 140 -8.78 19.82 6.71
C ARG A 140 -9.54 19.25 5.50
N LEU A 141 -9.54 19.97 4.37
CA LEU A 141 -10.19 19.56 3.12
C LEU A 141 -9.21 18.93 2.13
N ARG A 142 -7.93 18.79 2.48
CA ARG A 142 -6.93 18.10 1.67
C ARG A 142 -7.14 16.59 1.73
N ILE A 143 -6.84 15.92 0.63
CA ILE A 143 -6.84 14.45 0.55
C ILE A 143 -5.64 13.89 1.29
N VAL A 144 -4.46 14.53 1.20
CA VAL A 144 -3.29 14.18 2.00
C VAL A 144 -3.53 14.59 3.45
N ALA A 145 -3.22 13.70 4.39
CA ALA A 145 -3.40 13.91 5.82
C ALA A 145 -2.15 13.47 6.58
N PRO A 146 -1.90 14.02 7.79
CA PRO A 146 -0.92 13.44 8.71
C PRO A 146 -1.30 11.98 9.04
N PRO A 147 -0.33 11.08 9.25
CA PRO A 147 -0.60 9.65 9.52
C PRO A 147 -1.58 9.42 10.68
N GLU A 148 -1.51 10.22 11.75
CA GLU A 148 -2.38 10.12 12.93
C GLU A 148 -3.85 10.47 12.64
N ARG A 149 -4.11 11.13 11.52
CA ARG A 149 -5.44 11.63 11.10
C ARG A 149 -5.88 11.11 9.75
N GLY A 150 -5.12 10.17 9.19
CA GLY A 150 -5.45 9.54 7.92
C GLY A 150 -6.64 8.60 8.03
N ASP A 151 -7.45 8.54 6.99
CA ASP A 151 -8.44 7.50 6.82
C ASP A 151 -7.82 6.23 6.24
N TRP A 152 -6.70 6.37 5.56
CA TRP A 152 -5.85 5.29 5.07
C TRP A 152 -4.37 5.66 5.22
N LEU A 153 -3.52 4.66 5.36
CA LEU A 153 -2.06 4.78 5.38
C LEU A 153 -1.47 3.89 4.27
N SER A 154 -0.36 4.34 3.70
CA SER A 154 0.39 3.52 2.74
C SER A 154 0.99 2.31 3.46
N GLY A 155 0.86 1.16 2.84
CA GLY A 155 1.12 -0.15 3.43
C GLY A 155 2.29 -0.93 2.84
N PRO A 156 3.53 -0.36 2.68
CA PRO A 156 4.66 -1.20 2.32
C PRO A 156 4.99 -2.21 3.44
N PHE A 157 4.48 -1.92 4.66
CA PHE A 157 4.57 -2.77 5.84
C PHE A 157 3.37 -2.52 6.76
N VAL A 158 2.48 -3.50 6.91
CA VAL A 158 1.28 -3.37 7.75
C VAL A 158 1.05 -4.64 8.57
N ALA A 159 0.87 -4.47 9.87
CA ALA A 159 0.49 -5.56 10.76
C ALA A 159 -1.03 -5.61 10.92
N ILE A 160 -1.60 -6.81 10.86
CA ILE A 160 -3.05 -7.03 10.91
C ILE A 160 -3.34 -8.37 11.59
N ARG A 161 -4.42 -8.47 12.35
CA ARG A 161 -4.86 -9.77 12.86
C ARG A 161 -5.38 -10.66 11.74
N ARG A 162 -5.06 -11.95 11.78
CA ARG A 162 -5.61 -12.94 10.85
C ARG A 162 -7.14 -12.91 10.82
N GLU A 163 -7.76 -12.87 11.99
CA GLU A 163 -9.21 -12.73 12.10
C GLU A 163 -9.76 -11.53 11.33
N THR A 164 -9.07 -10.39 11.40
CA THR A 164 -9.46 -9.19 10.66
C THR A 164 -9.32 -9.41 9.15
N LEU A 165 -8.19 -10.01 8.70
CA LEU A 165 -7.99 -10.38 7.29
C LEU A 165 -9.09 -11.34 6.80
N ASP A 166 -9.41 -12.36 7.59
CA ASP A 166 -10.44 -13.34 7.22
C ASP A 166 -11.83 -12.67 7.11
N ARG A 167 -12.16 -11.76 8.06
CA ARG A 167 -13.44 -11.03 8.05
C ARG A 167 -13.59 -10.08 6.87
N ILE A 168 -12.50 -9.51 6.37
CA ILE A 168 -12.54 -8.66 5.17
C ILE A 168 -12.35 -9.42 3.87
N GLY A 169 -12.11 -10.74 3.93
CA GLY A 169 -11.90 -11.60 2.76
C GLY A 169 -10.49 -11.55 2.17
N GLY A 170 -9.50 -11.13 2.97
CA GLY A 170 -8.11 -10.96 2.52
C GLY A 170 -7.84 -9.58 1.91
N VAL A 171 -6.72 -9.44 1.20
CA VAL A 171 -6.38 -8.26 0.42
C VAL A 171 -7.22 -8.25 -0.86
N ASP A 172 -7.87 -7.12 -1.17
CA ASP A 172 -8.75 -6.98 -2.35
C ASP A 172 -7.99 -7.17 -3.67
N GLU A 173 -8.37 -8.18 -4.44
CA GLU A 173 -7.71 -8.59 -5.68
C GLU A 173 -8.21 -7.86 -6.95
N SER A 174 -9.04 -6.84 -6.79
CA SER A 174 -9.65 -6.13 -7.92
C SER A 174 -8.68 -5.28 -8.73
N SER A 175 -7.51 -4.91 -8.16
CA SER A 175 -6.43 -4.23 -8.87
C SER A 175 -5.16 -5.08 -8.93
N PHE A 176 -4.42 -4.94 -10.03
CA PHE A 176 -3.14 -5.64 -10.19
C PHE A 176 -2.04 -4.99 -9.32
N PHE A 177 -2.05 -3.65 -9.22
CA PHE A 177 -1.07 -2.86 -8.49
C PHE A 177 -1.61 -1.46 -8.22
N TYR A 178 -1.32 -0.90 -7.05
CA TYR A 178 -1.80 0.36 -6.46
C TYR A 178 -3.23 0.31 -5.88
N SER A 179 -3.41 1.07 -4.82
CA SER A 179 -4.64 1.24 -4.03
C SER A 179 -5.11 0.03 -3.22
N GLU A 180 -4.32 -1.02 -3.11
CA GLU A 180 -4.57 -2.14 -2.22
C GLU A 180 -4.58 -1.73 -0.75
N ASP A 181 -3.70 -0.80 -0.37
CA ASP A 181 -3.64 -0.20 0.98
C ASP A 181 -4.89 0.62 1.30
N LEU A 182 -5.34 1.45 0.36
CA LEU A 182 -6.58 2.22 0.49
C LEU A 182 -7.80 1.29 0.67
N ARG A 183 -7.88 0.21 -0.11
CA ARG A 183 -8.96 -0.78 -0.04
C ARG A 183 -8.91 -1.56 1.27
N LEU A 184 -7.72 -1.96 1.72
CA LEU A 184 -7.50 -2.62 3.00
C LEU A 184 -7.98 -1.74 4.15
N CYS A 185 -7.54 -0.49 4.19
CA CYS A 185 -7.93 0.47 5.21
C CYS A 185 -9.44 0.72 5.21
N TRP A 186 -10.05 0.85 4.04
CA TRP A 186 -11.50 0.99 3.91
C TRP A 186 -12.23 -0.23 4.48
N ALA A 187 -11.82 -1.45 4.12
CA ALA A 187 -12.44 -2.67 4.59
C ALA A 187 -12.35 -2.83 6.12
N VAL A 188 -11.16 -2.54 6.69
CA VAL A 188 -10.94 -2.55 8.15
C VAL A 188 -11.86 -1.55 8.85
N ARG A 189 -11.95 -0.30 8.35
CA ARG A 189 -12.83 0.71 8.94
C ARG A 189 -14.32 0.36 8.83
N ARG A 190 -14.73 -0.35 7.79
CA ARG A 190 -16.11 -0.82 7.66
C ARG A 190 -16.50 -1.89 8.68
N LEU A 191 -15.53 -2.56 9.28
CA LEU A 191 -15.76 -3.43 10.45
C LEU A 191 -15.90 -2.66 11.76
N GLY A 192 -15.82 -1.32 11.74
CA GLY A 192 -15.81 -0.47 12.94
C GLY A 192 -14.47 -0.44 13.66
N LEU A 193 -13.41 -0.97 13.05
CA LEU A 193 -12.07 -1.02 13.64
C LEU A 193 -11.25 0.22 13.26
N ARG A 194 -10.33 0.63 14.15
CA ARG A 194 -9.41 1.72 13.90
C ARG A 194 -8.12 1.26 13.22
N LEU A 195 -7.47 2.17 12.52
CA LEU A 195 -6.09 2.06 12.06
C LEU A 195 -5.20 2.73 13.09
N ALA A 196 -4.11 2.09 13.47
CA ALA A 196 -3.13 2.64 14.40
C ALA A 196 -1.85 2.99 13.64
N TYR A 197 -1.36 4.22 13.81
CA TYR A 197 -0.04 4.65 13.37
C TYR A 197 0.90 4.69 14.56
N LEU A 198 2.04 4.02 14.47
CA LEU A 198 3.03 3.91 15.55
C LEU A 198 4.35 4.56 15.09
N PRO A 199 4.61 5.83 15.47
CA PRO A 199 5.83 6.53 15.07
C PRO A 199 7.11 5.92 15.66
N ASP A 200 6.99 5.16 16.76
CA ASP A 200 8.11 4.48 17.42
C ASP A 200 8.40 3.08 16.84
N ALA A 201 7.49 2.52 16.06
CA ALA A 201 7.74 1.35 15.24
C ALA A 201 8.29 1.80 13.89
N VAL A 202 9.57 1.57 13.63
CA VAL A 202 10.25 2.14 12.45
C VAL A 202 10.70 1.03 11.51
N VAL A 203 10.43 1.23 10.22
CA VAL A 203 10.99 0.43 9.14
C VAL A 203 11.68 1.34 8.12
N THR A 204 12.67 0.82 7.43
CA THR A 204 13.30 1.51 6.29
C THR A 204 12.85 0.87 5.00
N HIS A 205 12.34 1.66 4.07
CA HIS A 205 11.92 1.24 2.73
C HIS A 205 13.01 1.66 1.74
N GLU A 206 13.70 0.69 1.16
CA GLU A 206 14.88 0.95 0.32
C GLU A 206 14.56 1.50 -1.07
N ASP A 207 13.37 2.01 -1.25
CA ASP A 207 12.88 2.67 -2.46
C ASP A 207 11.98 1.78 -3.35
N ASP A 208 11.01 2.44 -3.95
CA ASP A 208 10.01 1.96 -4.93
C ASP A 208 10.66 1.43 -6.23
N ALA A 209 11.73 0.64 -6.08
CA ALA A 209 12.60 0.25 -7.16
C ALA A 209 11.92 -0.60 -8.23
N SER A 210 10.92 -1.40 -7.84
CA SER A 210 10.20 -2.27 -8.79
C SER A 210 9.35 -1.44 -9.76
N ALA A 211 8.66 -0.41 -9.26
CA ALA A 211 7.87 0.50 -10.10
C ALA A 211 8.77 1.41 -10.93
N LYS A 212 9.81 2.00 -10.32
CA LYS A 212 10.77 2.91 -10.99
C LYS A 212 11.62 2.20 -12.06
N ARG A 213 11.94 0.91 -11.87
CA ARG A 213 12.61 0.11 -12.91
C ARG A 213 11.72 -0.16 -14.12
N ARG A 214 10.40 -0.22 -13.91
CA ARG A 214 9.44 -0.61 -14.95
C ARG A 214 8.80 0.57 -15.66
N TRP A 215 8.60 1.71 -14.99
CA TRP A 215 7.85 2.84 -15.51
C TRP A 215 8.52 4.17 -15.22
N ALA A 216 8.39 5.11 -16.17
CA ALA A 216 8.75 6.51 -15.95
C ALA A 216 7.85 7.15 -14.88
N ALA A 217 8.32 8.20 -14.22
CA ALA A 217 7.62 8.88 -13.13
C ALA A 217 6.20 9.35 -13.51
N GLU A 218 6.00 9.80 -14.74
CA GLU A 218 4.70 10.21 -15.26
C GLU A 218 3.74 9.02 -15.38
N GLU A 219 4.23 7.87 -15.81
CA GLU A 219 3.43 6.66 -15.92
C GLU A 219 3.03 6.14 -14.55
N ILE A 220 3.93 6.20 -13.56
CA ILE A 220 3.64 5.87 -12.16
C ILE A 220 2.52 6.78 -11.65
N SER A 221 2.65 8.10 -11.80
CA SER A 221 1.65 9.08 -11.36
C SER A 221 0.29 8.85 -12.03
N ARG A 222 0.29 8.51 -13.32
CA ARG A 222 -0.93 8.19 -14.07
C ARG A 222 -1.63 6.96 -13.50
N ARG A 223 -0.87 5.86 -13.27
CA ARG A 223 -1.40 4.60 -12.74
C ARG A 223 -1.92 4.76 -11.31
N GLN A 224 -1.15 5.40 -10.45
CA GLN A 224 -1.58 5.67 -9.06
C GLN A 224 -2.88 6.47 -9.03
N THR A 225 -2.98 7.54 -9.82
CA THR A 225 -4.20 8.35 -9.88
C THR A 225 -5.38 7.57 -10.44
N ARG A 226 -5.17 6.78 -11.50
CA ARG A 226 -6.20 5.93 -12.08
C ARG A 226 -6.78 4.96 -11.05
N GLU A 227 -5.92 4.22 -10.36
CA GLU A 227 -6.36 3.23 -9.37
C GLU A 227 -6.97 3.90 -8.13
N PHE A 228 -6.46 5.05 -7.68
CA PHE A 228 -7.06 5.82 -6.59
C PHE A 228 -8.49 6.26 -6.93
N ILE A 229 -8.72 6.81 -8.11
CA ILE A 229 -10.06 7.23 -8.57
C ILE A 229 -10.97 6.00 -8.73
N ARG A 230 -10.49 4.94 -9.37
CA ARG A 230 -11.24 3.70 -9.54
C ARG A 230 -11.66 3.12 -8.19
N ALA A 231 -10.71 2.93 -7.27
CA ALA A 231 -10.99 2.41 -5.94
C ALA A 231 -11.99 3.29 -5.16
N SER A 232 -11.80 4.61 -5.17
CA SER A 232 -12.71 5.55 -4.49
C SER A 232 -14.15 5.47 -5.02
N ARG A 233 -14.33 5.29 -6.33
CA ARG A 233 -15.66 5.09 -6.94
C ARG A 233 -16.28 3.78 -6.51
N GLU A 234 -15.55 2.68 -6.62
CA GLU A 234 -16.04 1.34 -6.31
C GLU A 234 -16.41 1.20 -4.83
N LEU A 235 -15.57 1.71 -3.93
CA LEU A 235 -15.76 1.61 -2.48
C LEU A 235 -16.94 2.46 -1.96
N ALA A 236 -17.13 3.67 -2.49
CA ALA A 236 -18.17 4.59 -2.01
C ALA A 236 -19.42 4.68 -2.94
N GLY A 237 -19.47 3.87 -4.00
CA GLY A 237 -20.61 3.78 -4.93
C GLY A 237 -20.93 5.12 -5.59
N TRP A 238 -22.23 5.52 -5.66
CA TRP A 238 -22.63 6.76 -6.31
C TRP A 238 -22.00 8.01 -5.67
N ARG A 239 -21.82 8.02 -4.34
CA ARG A 239 -21.14 9.13 -3.63
C ARG A 239 -19.67 9.22 -4.04
N GLY A 240 -19.01 8.08 -4.19
CA GLY A 240 -17.65 8.00 -4.74
C GLY A 240 -17.57 8.53 -6.17
N THR A 241 -18.55 8.19 -7.01
CA THR A 241 -18.61 8.70 -8.39
C THR A 241 -18.72 10.23 -8.41
N VAL A 242 -19.62 10.82 -7.63
CA VAL A 242 -19.78 12.29 -7.53
C VAL A 242 -18.49 12.94 -7.00
N ALA A 243 -17.90 12.38 -5.93
CA ALA A 243 -16.66 12.88 -5.35
C ALA A 243 -15.49 12.85 -6.36
N CYS A 244 -15.34 11.73 -7.07
CA CYS A 244 -14.30 11.56 -8.08
C CYS A 244 -14.51 12.47 -9.29
N SER A 245 -15.78 12.69 -9.72
CA SER A 245 -16.07 13.64 -10.80
C SER A 245 -15.65 15.06 -10.45
N ALA A 246 -16.01 15.53 -9.25
CA ALA A 246 -15.60 16.85 -8.77
C ALA A 246 -14.07 16.94 -8.65
N TYR A 247 -13.41 15.94 -8.07
CA TYR A 247 -11.95 15.89 -7.97
C TYR A 247 -11.29 15.93 -9.35
N THR A 248 -11.76 15.12 -10.30
CA THR A 248 -11.22 15.05 -11.67
C THR A 248 -11.35 16.38 -12.39
N LEU A 249 -12.50 17.08 -12.26
CA LEU A 249 -12.66 18.43 -12.82
C LEU A 249 -11.61 19.40 -12.27
N GLY A 250 -11.33 19.37 -10.97
CA GLY A 250 -10.29 20.18 -10.36
C GLY A 250 -8.87 19.84 -10.85
N VAL A 251 -8.59 18.57 -11.09
CA VAL A 251 -7.31 18.11 -11.66
C VAL A 251 -7.15 18.62 -13.10
N LEU A 252 -8.21 18.48 -13.92
CA LEU A 252 -8.22 18.94 -15.31
C LEU A 252 -8.04 20.45 -15.41
N ALA A 253 -8.76 21.22 -14.59
CA ALA A 253 -8.62 22.69 -14.56
C ALA A 253 -7.18 23.13 -14.26
N ARG A 254 -6.53 22.50 -13.27
CA ARG A 254 -5.13 22.78 -12.93
C ARG A 254 -4.13 22.34 -14.01
N ALA A 255 -4.42 21.27 -14.72
CA ALA A 255 -3.58 20.81 -15.83
C ALA A 255 -3.69 21.76 -17.05
N ALA A 256 -4.86 22.37 -17.26
CA ALA A 256 -5.11 23.33 -18.35
C ALA A 256 -4.40 24.68 -18.11
N VAL A 257 -4.32 25.16 -16.86
CA VAL A 257 -3.73 26.48 -16.52
C VAL A 257 -2.19 26.50 -16.50
N GLY A 258 -1.53 25.35 -16.58
CA GLY A 258 -0.05 25.34 -16.59
C GLY A 258 0.49 23.99 -16.14
N GLY A 259 0.31 22.98 -16.97
CA GLY A 259 0.66 21.63 -16.64
C GLY A 259 1.93 21.12 -17.29
N GLY A 260 3.00 20.92 -16.52
CA GLY A 260 4.09 20.05 -16.92
C GLY A 260 3.63 18.60 -17.16
N ALA A 261 4.53 17.74 -17.62
CA ALA A 261 4.24 16.33 -17.94
C ALA A 261 3.55 15.58 -16.79
N ALA A 262 3.99 15.79 -15.55
CA ALA A 262 3.41 15.18 -14.36
C ALA A 262 1.92 15.53 -14.16
N ARG A 263 1.53 16.81 -14.30
CA ARG A 263 0.12 17.22 -14.16
C ARG A 263 -0.76 16.62 -15.25
N ARG A 264 -0.25 16.55 -16.50
CA ARG A 264 -0.97 15.89 -17.59
C ARG A 264 -1.13 14.39 -17.35
N ALA A 265 -0.12 13.73 -16.79
CA ALA A 265 -0.19 12.32 -16.42
C ALA A 265 -1.26 12.06 -15.34
N ILE A 266 -1.31 12.88 -14.29
CA ILE A 266 -2.33 12.85 -13.24
C ILE A 266 -3.73 13.07 -13.84
N ALA A 267 -3.89 14.08 -14.73
CA ALA A 267 -5.16 14.37 -15.38
C ALA A 267 -5.65 13.19 -16.24
N ARG A 268 -4.77 12.57 -17.01
CA ARG A 268 -5.07 11.38 -17.80
C ARG A 268 -5.47 10.21 -16.90
N GLY A 269 -4.70 9.95 -15.83
CA GLY A 269 -5.03 8.91 -14.86
C GLY A 269 -6.40 9.12 -14.20
N ALA A 270 -6.75 10.38 -13.88
CA ALA A 270 -8.06 10.70 -13.31
C ALA A 270 -9.20 10.39 -14.30
N LEU A 271 -9.09 10.75 -15.57
CA LEU A 271 -10.07 10.40 -16.62
C LEU A 271 -10.20 8.89 -16.79
N GLU A 272 -9.09 8.17 -16.92
CA GLU A 272 -9.09 6.72 -17.04
C GLU A 272 -9.75 6.02 -15.82
N GLY A 273 -9.48 6.51 -14.61
CA GLY A 273 -10.13 6.03 -13.39
C GLY A 273 -11.64 6.29 -13.36
N MET A 274 -12.11 7.34 -14.04
CA MET A 274 -13.53 7.59 -14.27
C MET A 274 -14.13 6.68 -15.36
N GLY A 275 -13.34 5.93 -16.11
CA GLY A 275 -13.78 5.11 -17.24
C GLY A 275 -13.84 5.87 -18.56
N VAL A 276 -13.28 7.07 -18.63
CA VAL A 276 -13.17 7.84 -19.88
C VAL A 276 -11.85 7.43 -20.56
N ARG A 277 -11.94 6.99 -21.81
CA ARG A 277 -10.79 6.57 -22.63
C ARG A 277 -10.21 7.74 -23.44
#